data_0210e3f072c2c9fb5efeaad2524568b7
#
_entry.id   0210e3f072c2c9fb5efeaad2524568b7
#
_cell.length_a   1.000
_cell.length_b   1.000
_cell.length_c   1.000
_cell.angle_alpha   90.00
_cell.angle_beta   90.00
_cell.angle_gamma   90.00
#
_symmetry.space_group_name_H-M   'P 1'
#
loop_
_entity.id
_entity.type
_entity.pdbx_description
1 polymer ?
#
loop_
_entity_poly.entity_id
_entity_poly.type
_entity_poly.pdbx_seq_one_letter_code
_entity_poly.pdbx_strand_id
1 'polypeptide(L)'
;FTQPATLQYPSVKWPLPPKSRMRLFMHYEDCIGCGQCARACPVNCIHIKTGKRDKELPPVWAATGNPIKLDVQVFDIDMSLCCYCNLCTYPCPTECLYMTPEYEFADSDLTHHLYRFAKKDAKFLTENPKKKDEPAKPAAAGPTPPAAPAAPAKPSEA
;
A
#
# COMPACT_ATOMS: atom_id res chain seq x y z
N PHE A 1 25.43 3.30 37.01
CA PHE A 1 24.10 3.40 36.40
C PHE A 1 24.20 2.83 34.99
N THR A 2 23.64 1.65 34.76
CA THR A 2 23.53 1.04 33.45
C THR A 2 22.31 1.61 32.71
N GLN A 3 22.46 1.87 31.39
CA GLN A 3 21.31 2.30 30.59
C GLN A 3 20.24 1.20 30.56
N PRO A 4 18.93 1.55 30.61
CA PRO A 4 17.87 0.57 30.54
C PRO A 4 17.89 -0.15 29.19
N ALA A 5 17.77 -1.48 29.20
CA ALA A 5 17.71 -2.30 27.99
C ALA A 5 16.33 -2.27 27.31
N THR A 6 15.32 -1.71 27.96
CA THR A 6 13.94 -1.69 27.50
C THR A 6 13.50 -0.26 27.13
N LEU A 7 12.67 -0.14 26.10
CA LEU A 7 12.01 1.11 25.73
C LEU A 7 10.75 1.30 26.56
N GLN A 8 10.50 2.54 26.98
CA GLN A 8 9.29 2.91 27.70
C GLN A 8 8.12 3.15 26.74
N TYR A 9 7.68 2.07 26.08
CA TYR A 9 6.49 2.12 25.26
C TYR A 9 5.23 2.33 26.16
N PRO A 10 4.24 3.17 25.76
CA PRO A 10 4.07 3.87 24.47
C PRO A 10 4.73 5.26 24.39
N SER A 11 5.34 5.76 25.48
CA SER A 11 5.93 7.11 25.52
C SER A 11 7.12 7.25 24.56
N VAL A 12 7.92 6.20 24.46
CA VAL A 12 9.04 6.11 23.53
C VAL A 12 8.77 4.98 22.54
N LYS A 13 8.68 5.32 21.26
CA LYS A 13 8.46 4.36 20.18
C LYS A 13 9.77 4.01 19.50
N TRP A 14 9.87 2.75 19.04
CA TRP A 14 11.00 2.30 18.26
C TRP A 14 11.09 3.02 16.92
N PRO A 15 12.23 3.56 16.51
CA PRO A 15 12.42 4.11 15.15
C PRO A 15 12.35 2.97 14.13
N LEU A 16 11.33 3.00 13.28
CA LEU A 16 11.15 1.98 12.27
C LEU A 16 12.07 2.22 11.06
N PRO A 17 12.65 1.17 10.48
CA PRO A 17 13.38 1.26 9.23
C PRO A 17 12.46 1.75 8.10
N PRO A 18 12.97 2.52 7.10
CA PRO A 18 12.17 3.10 6.03
C PRO A 18 11.49 2.05 5.12
N LYS A 19 11.97 0.80 5.13
CA LYS A 19 11.40 -0.32 4.36
C LYS A 19 10.64 -1.32 5.26
N SER A 20 10.05 -0.86 6.35
CA SER A 20 9.25 -1.69 7.25
C SER A 20 8.01 -2.23 6.53
N ARG A 21 7.75 -3.53 6.71
CA ARG A 21 6.57 -4.20 6.16
C ARG A 21 5.55 -4.39 7.29
N MET A 22 4.79 -3.33 7.57
CA MET A 22 3.77 -3.36 8.62
C MET A 22 2.38 -3.48 8.01
N ARG A 23 1.57 -2.45 8.01
CA ARG A 23 0.22 -2.53 7.46
C ARG A 23 0.21 -2.32 5.95
N LEU A 24 -0.47 -3.20 5.23
CA LEU A 24 -0.72 -3.05 3.80
C LEU A 24 -1.78 -1.96 3.57
N PHE A 25 -1.52 -1.06 2.64
CA PHE A 25 -2.42 0.01 2.25
C PHE A 25 -2.60 0.07 0.73
N MET A 26 -3.75 0.56 0.28
CA MET A 26 -4.08 0.64 -1.13
C MET A 26 -4.68 1.99 -1.47
N HIS A 27 -4.15 2.65 -2.52
CA HIS A 27 -4.78 3.80 -3.15
C HIS A 27 -5.82 3.34 -4.15
N TYR A 28 -7.08 3.51 -3.78
CA TYR A 28 -8.22 3.07 -4.60
C TYR A 28 -8.25 3.76 -5.97
N GLU A 29 -7.92 5.06 -6.02
CA GLU A 29 -8.02 5.89 -7.22
C GLU A 29 -7.07 5.47 -8.34
N ASP A 30 -5.96 4.82 -7.98
CA ASP A 30 -4.94 4.37 -8.92
C ASP A 30 -5.10 2.90 -9.34
N CYS A 31 -6.07 2.19 -8.77
CA CYS A 31 -6.24 0.78 -9.04
C CYS A 31 -6.95 0.53 -10.37
N ILE A 32 -6.31 -0.22 -11.26
CA ILE A 32 -6.88 -0.63 -12.56
C ILE A 32 -7.69 -1.94 -12.50
N GLY A 33 -7.81 -2.55 -11.33
CA GLY A 33 -8.59 -3.78 -11.12
C GLY A 33 -8.01 -5.04 -11.79
N CYS A 34 -6.71 -5.12 -12.02
CA CYS A 34 -6.08 -6.25 -12.73
C CYS A 34 -6.03 -7.57 -11.93
N GLY A 35 -6.25 -7.54 -10.62
CA GLY A 35 -6.28 -8.72 -9.75
C GLY A 35 -4.95 -9.44 -9.57
N GLN A 36 -3.82 -8.88 -10.02
CA GLN A 36 -2.52 -9.54 -9.90
C GLN A 36 -2.05 -9.67 -8.45
N CYS A 37 -2.35 -8.68 -7.62
CA CYS A 37 -2.05 -8.71 -6.19
C CYS A 37 -2.78 -9.84 -5.46
N ALA A 38 -4.06 -10.12 -5.80
CA ALA A 38 -4.80 -11.23 -5.23
C ALA A 38 -4.20 -12.58 -5.65
N ARG A 39 -3.78 -12.73 -6.91
CA ARG A 39 -3.12 -13.95 -7.41
C ARG A 39 -1.74 -14.19 -6.80
N ALA A 40 -1.02 -13.14 -6.47
CA ALA A 40 0.30 -13.22 -5.84
C ALA A 40 0.24 -13.49 -4.33
N CYS A 41 -0.94 -13.37 -3.72
CA CYS A 41 -1.11 -13.56 -2.28
C CYS A 41 -1.10 -15.05 -1.92
N PRO A 42 -0.13 -15.54 -1.10
CA PRO A 42 -0.05 -16.95 -0.74
C PRO A 42 -1.18 -17.42 0.19
N VAL A 43 -1.82 -16.49 0.91
CA VAL A 43 -2.88 -16.75 1.90
C VAL A 43 -4.26 -16.29 1.43
N ASN A 44 -4.39 -15.80 0.18
CA ASN A 44 -5.64 -15.32 -0.40
C ASN A 44 -6.39 -14.29 0.46
N CYS A 45 -5.67 -13.39 1.14
CA CYS A 45 -6.28 -12.37 2.00
C CYS A 45 -6.84 -11.16 1.24
N ILE A 46 -6.68 -11.08 -0.10
CA ILE A 46 -7.10 -9.95 -0.93
C ILE A 46 -8.28 -10.38 -1.80
N HIS A 47 -9.43 -9.74 -1.60
CA HIS A 47 -10.67 -10.01 -2.33
C HIS A 47 -11.01 -8.82 -3.24
N ILE A 48 -11.05 -9.06 -4.55
CA ILE A 48 -11.31 -8.03 -5.55
C ILE A 48 -12.51 -8.44 -6.40
N LYS A 49 -13.47 -7.51 -6.54
CA LYS A 49 -14.54 -7.62 -7.53
C LYS A 49 -14.48 -6.39 -8.44
N THR A 50 -14.41 -6.63 -9.73
CA THR A 50 -14.36 -5.59 -10.75
C THR A 50 -15.59 -5.64 -11.64
N GLY A 51 -16.07 -4.47 -12.03
CA GLY A 51 -17.13 -4.29 -13.02
C GLY A 51 -16.59 -3.60 -14.28
N LYS A 52 -17.38 -3.60 -15.34
CA LYS A 52 -17.08 -2.76 -16.51
C LYS A 52 -17.38 -1.30 -16.13
N ARG A 53 -16.45 -0.41 -16.46
CA ARG A 53 -16.68 1.02 -16.31
C ARG A 53 -17.66 1.49 -17.40
N ASP A 54 -18.59 2.36 -17.05
CA ASP A 54 -19.53 2.94 -18.00
C ASP A 54 -18.78 3.78 -19.03
N LYS A 55 -19.13 3.58 -20.31
CA LYS A 55 -18.48 4.26 -21.45
C LYS A 55 -18.74 5.76 -21.50
N GLU A 56 -19.78 6.23 -20.82
CA GLU A 56 -20.16 7.65 -20.74
C GLU A 56 -19.29 8.45 -19.77
N LEU A 57 -18.55 7.77 -18.87
CA LEU A 57 -17.67 8.42 -17.92
C LEU A 57 -16.36 8.86 -18.60
N PRO A 58 -15.81 10.03 -18.21
CA PRO A 58 -14.56 10.52 -18.75
C PRO A 58 -13.41 9.51 -18.51
N PRO A 59 -12.44 9.40 -19.42
CA PRO A 59 -11.29 8.51 -19.23
C PRO A 59 -10.49 8.96 -18.01
N VAL A 60 -10.19 8.02 -17.11
CA VAL A 60 -9.38 8.24 -15.92
C VAL A 60 -8.07 7.48 -16.06
N TRP A 61 -7.01 8.09 -15.61
CA TRP A 61 -5.66 7.56 -15.65
C TRP A 61 -5.13 7.42 -14.22
N ALA A 62 -4.45 6.33 -13.95
CA ALA A 62 -3.71 6.16 -12.70
C ALA A 62 -2.50 7.13 -12.67
N ALA A 63 -1.98 7.43 -11.50
CA ALA A 63 -0.79 8.28 -11.33
C ALA A 63 0.42 7.83 -12.16
N THR A 64 0.52 6.53 -12.45
CA THR A 64 1.56 5.92 -13.30
C THR A 64 1.28 6.01 -14.81
N GLY A 65 0.19 6.67 -15.24
CA GLY A 65 -0.18 6.82 -16.64
C GLY A 65 -0.92 5.62 -17.25
N ASN A 66 -1.30 4.63 -16.47
CA ASN A 66 -2.09 3.49 -16.93
C ASN A 66 -3.58 3.84 -17.02
N PRO A 67 -4.30 3.51 -18.14
CA PRO A 67 -5.71 3.79 -18.25
C PRO A 67 -6.56 2.88 -17.36
N ILE A 68 -7.50 3.47 -16.63
CA ILE A 68 -8.44 2.74 -15.77
C ILE A 68 -9.69 2.38 -16.60
N LYS A 69 -9.75 1.10 -17.02
CA LYS A 69 -10.84 0.56 -17.85
C LYS A 69 -11.91 -0.18 -17.05
N LEU A 70 -11.55 -0.65 -15.87
CA LEU A 70 -12.43 -1.40 -14.96
C LEU A 70 -12.78 -0.53 -13.76
N ASP A 71 -14.01 -0.68 -13.28
CA ASP A 71 -14.43 -0.12 -12.00
C ASP A 71 -14.24 -1.17 -10.91
N VAL A 72 -13.50 -0.83 -9.87
CA VAL A 72 -13.28 -1.71 -8.73
C VAL A 72 -14.45 -1.54 -7.76
N GLN A 73 -15.33 -2.52 -7.72
CA GLN A 73 -16.53 -2.50 -6.87
C GLN A 73 -16.25 -2.92 -5.45
N VAL A 74 -15.36 -3.89 -5.28
CA VAL A 74 -14.93 -4.41 -3.97
C VAL A 74 -13.42 -4.57 -4.00
N PHE A 75 -12.77 -4.07 -2.98
CA PHE A 75 -11.36 -4.32 -2.71
C PHE A 75 -11.20 -4.44 -1.20
N ASP A 76 -11.17 -5.67 -0.74
CA ASP A 76 -11.09 -5.99 0.68
C ASP A 76 -9.77 -6.69 0.97
N ILE A 77 -9.13 -6.31 2.06
CA ILE A 77 -7.92 -6.96 2.56
C ILE A 77 -8.20 -7.45 3.97
N ASP A 78 -8.13 -8.76 4.15
CA ASP A 78 -8.19 -9.37 5.47
C ASP A 78 -6.81 -9.37 6.12
N MET A 79 -6.59 -8.41 7.01
CA MET A 79 -5.32 -8.26 7.72
C MET A 79 -5.10 -9.35 8.78
N SER A 80 -6.15 -10.05 9.20
CA SER A 80 -6.03 -11.18 10.14
C SER A 80 -5.35 -12.40 9.49
N LEU A 81 -5.49 -12.55 8.16
CA LEU A 81 -4.84 -13.60 7.39
C LEU A 81 -3.51 -13.17 6.76
N CYS A 82 -3.26 -11.86 6.68
CA CYS A 82 -2.09 -11.32 6.01
C CYS A 82 -0.80 -11.71 6.72
N CYS A 83 0.15 -12.32 5.99
CA CYS A 83 1.48 -12.66 6.52
C CYS A 83 2.55 -11.58 6.31
N TYR A 84 2.17 -10.39 5.88
CA TYR A 84 3.06 -9.22 5.68
C TYR A 84 4.27 -9.49 4.79
N CYS A 85 4.16 -10.41 3.84
CA CYS A 85 5.25 -10.86 2.97
C CYS A 85 5.64 -9.85 1.88
N ASN A 86 4.78 -8.87 1.58
CA ASN A 86 4.95 -7.85 0.54
C ASN A 86 4.93 -8.39 -0.91
N LEU A 87 4.60 -9.66 -1.16
CA LEU A 87 4.59 -10.23 -2.52
C LEU A 87 3.52 -9.60 -3.43
N CYS A 88 2.43 -9.09 -2.86
CA CYS A 88 1.34 -8.48 -3.60
C CYS A 88 1.67 -7.11 -4.20
N THR A 89 2.70 -6.41 -3.70
CA THR A 89 3.09 -5.10 -4.20
C THR A 89 3.91 -5.17 -5.48
N TYR A 90 4.73 -6.22 -5.65
CA TYR A 90 5.61 -6.38 -6.81
C TYR A 90 4.89 -6.46 -8.16
N PRO A 91 3.81 -7.24 -8.33
CA PRO A 91 3.12 -7.35 -9.61
C PRO A 91 2.16 -6.19 -9.90
N CYS A 92 2.08 -5.18 -9.02
CA CYS A 92 1.18 -4.05 -9.20
C CYS A 92 1.73 -3.07 -10.23
N PRO A 93 1.09 -2.92 -11.42
CA PRO A 93 1.62 -2.04 -12.47
C PRO A 93 1.40 -0.55 -12.19
N THR A 94 0.52 -0.23 -11.25
CA THR A 94 0.20 1.14 -10.86
C THR A 94 0.78 1.52 -9.50
N GLU A 95 1.50 0.59 -8.84
CA GLU A 95 2.09 0.80 -7.51
C GLU A 95 1.10 1.32 -6.46
N CYS A 96 -0.21 1.09 -6.71
CA CYS A 96 -1.28 1.55 -5.82
C CYS A 96 -1.32 0.79 -4.48
N LEU A 97 -0.62 -0.33 -4.38
CA LEU A 97 -0.57 -1.18 -3.20
C LEU A 97 0.83 -1.13 -2.59
N TYR A 98 0.95 -0.75 -1.32
CA TYR A 98 2.24 -0.62 -0.64
C TYR A 98 2.14 -0.88 0.86
N MET A 99 3.27 -1.16 1.48
CA MET A 99 3.37 -1.33 2.93
C MET A 99 3.62 0.00 3.63
N THR A 100 2.90 0.24 4.71
CA THR A 100 3.07 1.41 5.57
C THR A 100 3.91 1.06 6.80
N PRO A 101 4.52 2.04 7.46
CA PRO A 101 5.20 1.84 8.73
C PRO A 101 4.24 1.76 9.93
N GLU A 102 2.93 1.80 9.71
CA GLU A 102 1.94 1.71 10.79
C GLU A 102 1.87 0.30 11.35
N TYR A 103 2.15 0.14 12.64
CA TYR A 103 2.11 -1.13 13.36
C TYR A 103 1.11 -1.16 14.52
N GLU A 104 0.55 0.01 14.88
CA GLU A 104 -0.40 0.13 15.99
C GLU A 104 -1.84 0.01 15.49
N PHE A 105 -2.25 -1.19 15.12
CA PHE A 105 -3.62 -1.47 14.65
C PHE A 105 -4.21 -2.73 15.30
N ALA A 106 -3.75 -3.06 16.51
CA ALA A 106 -4.33 -4.15 17.29
C ALA A 106 -5.77 -3.79 17.70
N ASP A 107 -6.68 -4.75 17.53
CA ASP A 107 -8.07 -4.63 17.94
C ASP A 107 -8.52 -5.92 18.61
N SER A 108 -9.54 -5.83 19.45
CA SER A 108 -10.16 -7.00 20.12
C SER A 108 -11.19 -7.70 19.25
N ASP A 109 -11.68 -7.05 18.19
CA ASP A 109 -12.67 -7.60 17.27
C ASP A 109 -12.02 -7.95 15.92
N LEU A 110 -12.13 -9.22 15.52
CA LEU A 110 -11.59 -9.72 14.28
C LEU A 110 -12.18 -9.03 13.04
N THR A 111 -13.43 -8.60 13.12
CA THR A 111 -14.11 -7.92 12.00
C THR A 111 -13.47 -6.58 11.64
N HIS A 112 -12.80 -5.94 12.59
CA HIS A 112 -12.07 -4.68 12.37
C HIS A 112 -10.78 -4.87 11.58
N HIS A 113 -10.29 -6.10 11.43
CA HIS A 113 -9.15 -6.41 10.59
C HIS A 113 -9.52 -6.63 9.11
N LEU A 114 -10.79 -6.61 8.76
CA LEU A 114 -11.23 -6.60 7.36
C LEU A 114 -11.27 -5.16 6.85
N TYR A 115 -10.23 -4.77 6.10
CA TYR A 115 -10.11 -3.43 5.53
C TYR A 115 -10.76 -3.36 4.16
N ARG A 116 -11.74 -2.46 4.01
CA ARG A 116 -12.47 -2.22 2.77
C ARG A 116 -12.03 -0.91 2.14
N PHE A 117 -11.49 -0.98 0.93
CA PHE A 117 -10.93 0.17 0.23
C PHE A 117 -11.82 0.69 -0.91
N ALA A 118 -12.85 -0.03 -1.32
CA ALA A 118 -13.75 0.41 -2.39
C ALA A 118 -14.58 1.64 -1.98
N LYS A 119 -14.86 2.54 -2.93
CA LYS A 119 -15.59 3.81 -2.67
C LYS A 119 -16.93 3.65 -1.96
N LYS A 120 -17.65 2.57 -2.24
CA LYS A 120 -18.97 2.29 -1.60
C LYS A 120 -18.88 2.01 -0.11
N ASP A 121 -17.69 1.59 0.35
CA ASP A 121 -17.42 1.19 1.73
C ASP A 121 -16.38 2.10 2.41
N ALA A 122 -16.02 3.22 1.78
CA ALA A 122 -15.00 4.17 2.27
C ALA A 122 -15.31 4.76 3.66
N LYS A 123 -16.53 4.62 4.16
CA LYS A 123 -16.89 5.00 5.53
C LYS A 123 -16.04 4.30 6.60
N PHE A 124 -15.56 3.09 6.33
CA PHE A 124 -14.75 2.33 7.27
C PHE A 124 -13.31 2.88 7.43
N LEU A 125 -12.78 3.54 6.39
CA LEU A 125 -11.44 4.15 6.44
C LEU A 125 -11.41 5.50 7.14
N THR A 126 -12.55 6.22 7.18
CA THR A 126 -12.68 7.53 7.83
C THR A 126 -12.99 7.40 9.32
N GLU A 127 -13.44 6.25 9.79
CA GLU A 127 -13.80 5.99 11.17
C GLU A 127 -12.74 5.23 11.98
N ASN A 128 -11.47 5.30 11.57
CA ASN A 128 -10.40 4.90 12.49
C ASN A 128 -10.31 5.98 13.58
N PRO A 129 -10.84 5.75 14.79
CA PRO A 129 -11.01 6.78 15.80
C PRO A 129 -9.71 7.41 16.30
N LYS A 130 -8.56 6.89 15.86
CA LYS A 130 -7.22 7.34 16.25
C LYS A 130 -6.60 8.39 15.31
N LYS A 131 -7.27 8.80 14.21
CA LYS A 131 -6.73 9.80 13.26
C LYS A 131 -7.56 11.09 13.21
N LYS A 132 -7.96 11.65 14.36
CA LYS A 132 -8.61 12.97 14.36
C LYS A 132 -7.65 14.17 14.32
N ASP A 133 -6.34 13.98 14.44
CA ASP A 133 -5.40 15.09 14.69
C ASP A 133 -4.09 15.05 13.88
N GLU A 134 -4.07 14.56 12.65
CA GLU A 134 -2.87 14.72 11.83
C GLU A 134 -3.20 15.48 10.53
N PRO A 135 -2.72 16.74 10.37
CA PRO A 135 -2.90 17.50 9.13
C PRO A 135 -2.20 16.76 8.00
N ALA A 136 -2.88 16.64 6.85
CA ALA A 136 -2.35 16.03 5.65
C ALA A 136 -0.97 16.61 5.31
N LYS A 137 0.08 15.82 5.48
CA LYS A 137 1.44 16.18 5.08
C LYS A 137 1.47 16.20 3.56
N PRO A 138 1.92 17.29 2.92
CA PRO A 138 2.00 17.34 1.46
C PRO A 138 2.89 16.21 0.96
N ALA A 139 2.47 15.57 -0.14
CA ALA A 139 3.20 14.50 -0.80
C ALA A 139 4.66 14.95 -1.03
N ALA A 140 5.59 14.35 -0.30
CA ALA A 140 7.00 14.54 -0.57
C ALA A 140 7.29 13.87 -1.92
N ALA A 141 7.75 14.68 -2.88
CA ALA A 141 8.28 14.19 -4.14
C ALA A 141 9.29 13.07 -3.85
N GLY A 142 9.06 11.90 -4.42
CA GLY A 142 9.93 10.75 -4.26
C GLY A 142 11.37 11.10 -4.69
N PRO A 143 12.39 10.52 -4.05
CA PRO A 143 13.77 10.73 -4.44
C PRO A 143 13.97 10.24 -5.88
N THR A 144 14.50 11.12 -6.72
CA THR A 144 14.97 10.80 -8.08
C THR A 144 15.89 9.57 -8.01
N PRO A 145 15.68 8.54 -8.84
CA PRO A 145 16.57 7.38 -8.83
C PRO A 145 18.00 7.83 -9.18
N PRO A 146 19.02 7.30 -8.51
CA PRO A 146 20.41 7.60 -8.83
C PRO A 146 20.70 7.16 -10.27
N ALA A 147 21.39 8.04 -11.02
CA ALA A 147 21.82 7.77 -12.39
C ALA A 147 22.62 6.46 -12.45
N ALA A 148 22.27 5.62 -13.43
CA ALA A 148 22.98 4.37 -13.67
C ALA A 148 24.49 4.63 -13.89
N PRO A 149 25.39 3.79 -13.34
CA PRO A 149 26.83 3.93 -13.59
C PRO A 149 27.11 3.69 -15.06
N ALA A 150 27.90 4.60 -15.65
CA ALA A 150 28.34 4.51 -17.04
C ALA A 150 29.07 3.19 -17.29
N ALA A 151 28.70 2.51 -18.38
CA ALA A 151 29.36 1.29 -18.83
C ALA A 151 30.86 1.52 -19.10
N PRO A 152 31.75 0.58 -18.73
CA PRO A 152 33.18 0.72 -19.01
C PRO A 152 33.43 0.66 -20.52
N ALA A 153 34.25 1.62 -20.99
CA ALA A 153 34.70 1.71 -22.37
C ALA A 153 35.47 0.44 -22.76
N LYS A 154 35.16 -0.11 -23.95
CA LYS A 154 35.91 -1.21 -24.54
C LYS A 154 37.33 -0.78 -24.84
N PRO A 155 38.38 -1.61 -24.59
CA PRO A 155 39.72 -1.31 -25.03
C PRO A 155 39.80 -1.45 -26.56
N SER A 156 40.41 -0.43 -27.21
CA SER A 156 40.72 -0.44 -28.62
C SER A 156 41.87 -1.44 -28.89
N GLU A 157 41.60 -2.45 -29.71
CA GLU A 157 42.66 -3.27 -30.29
C GLU A 157 43.49 -2.46 -31.30
N ALA A 158 44.78 -2.46 -31.08
CA ALA A 158 45.80 -2.10 -32.05
C ALA A 158 46.67 -3.32 -32.29
#